data_aa211adcdaee31a738301966b564a21d
#
_entry.id   aa211adcdaee31a738301966b564a21d
#
_cell.length_a   1.000
_cell.length_b   1.000
_cell.length_c   1.000
_cell.angle_alpha   90.00
_cell.angle_beta   90.00
_cell.angle_gamma   90.00
#
_symmetry.space_group_name_H-M   'P 1'
#
loop_
_entity.id
_entity.type
_entity.pdbx_description
1 polymer ?
#
loop_
_entity_poly.entity_id
_entity_poly.type
_entity_poly.pdbx_seq_one_letter_code
_entity_poly.pdbx_strand_id
1 'polypeptide(L)'
;IACTLKSGHEFKDDWSKPGKVYAAVLPENLNIFTQENPLHMEVIKDGLTKNHGYYRVDLDGTPGSVVSAEDGVFLFTPPAEPGGQWGVECLLDTPASDALLADLDGDGEQELAVIAPFHGDSISIYKKEDGRYRNAYAYDKPAEFAHSIFGGMLCGKTRVVIGHRKGARDLLAFTYNQDTKSYEVQVLDKDCGSANVFRYTNHGKDVLISTNREIDEIAMYILEP
;
A
#
# COMPACT_ATOMS: atom_id res chain seq x y z
N ILE A 1 0.05 10.28 9.98
CA ILE A 1 -1.29 9.84 9.54
C ILE A 1 -1.68 8.53 10.22
N ALA A 2 -2.94 8.37 10.55
CA ALA A 2 -3.55 7.14 10.99
C ALA A 2 -4.90 6.93 10.28
N CYS A 3 -5.22 5.67 9.96
CA CYS A 3 -6.46 5.31 9.28
C CYS A 3 -7.28 4.36 10.14
N THR A 4 -8.59 4.51 10.13
CA THR A 4 -9.49 3.54 10.76
C THR A 4 -10.30 2.81 9.68
N LEU A 5 -10.34 1.48 9.77
CA LEU A 5 -11.07 0.63 8.83
C LEU A 5 -12.57 0.96 8.82
N LYS A 6 -13.12 1.28 9.99
CA LYS A 6 -14.49 1.74 10.22
C LYS A 6 -14.59 2.47 11.55
N SER A 7 -15.59 3.34 11.72
CA SER A 7 -15.77 4.16 12.93
C SER A 7 -16.58 3.47 14.03
N GLY A 8 -16.99 2.24 13.82
CA GLY A 8 -17.73 1.41 14.77
C GLY A 8 -18.47 0.28 14.04
N HIS A 9 -19.09 -0.62 14.81
CA HIS A 9 -19.86 -1.71 14.25
C HIS A 9 -20.74 -2.35 15.35
N GLU A 10 -21.83 -2.94 14.96
CA GLU A 10 -22.67 -3.77 15.83
C GLU A 10 -22.28 -5.24 15.76
N PHE A 11 -21.81 -5.69 14.59
CA PHE A 11 -21.30 -7.04 14.35
C PHE A 11 -20.10 -6.98 13.38
N LYS A 12 -19.36 -8.08 13.27
CA LYS A 12 -18.08 -8.14 12.55
C LYS A 12 -18.15 -7.57 11.11
N ASP A 13 -19.18 -7.92 10.37
CA ASP A 13 -19.33 -7.54 8.95
C ASP A 13 -20.27 -6.32 8.76
N ASP A 14 -20.49 -5.53 9.80
CA ASP A 14 -21.18 -4.25 9.71
C ASP A 14 -20.24 -3.17 9.14
N TRP A 15 -20.53 -2.69 7.95
CA TRP A 15 -19.80 -1.63 7.23
C TRP A 15 -20.58 -0.32 7.16
N SER A 16 -21.65 -0.18 7.94
CA SER A 16 -22.53 1.01 7.94
C SER A 16 -21.86 2.28 8.46
N LYS A 17 -20.75 2.13 9.21
CA LYS A 17 -19.99 3.24 9.80
C LYS A 17 -18.61 3.33 9.16
N PRO A 18 -18.46 4.15 8.10
CA PRO A 18 -17.19 4.27 7.37
C PRO A 18 -16.05 4.75 8.26
N GLY A 19 -14.83 4.49 7.82
CA GLY A 19 -13.60 4.90 8.48
C GLY A 19 -13.23 6.35 8.19
N LYS A 20 -12.14 6.78 8.84
CA LYS A 20 -11.58 8.12 8.76
C LYS A 20 -10.07 8.07 8.58
N VAL A 21 -9.53 9.15 8.05
CA VAL A 21 -8.10 9.42 8.03
C VAL A 21 -7.81 10.58 8.98
N TYR A 22 -6.84 10.35 9.84
CA TYR A 22 -6.42 11.31 10.87
C TYR A 22 -4.98 11.74 10.65
N ALA A 23 -4.68 12.96 11.03
CA ALA A 23 -3.30 13.45 11.13
C ALA A 23 -3.03 13.97 12.56
N ALA A 24 -1.77 13.87 12.97
CA ALA A 24 -1.28 14.49 14.18
C ALA A 24 0.20 14.88 14.00
N VAL A 25 0.60 15.97 14.64
CA VAL A 25 2.00 16.33 14.80
C VAL A 25 2.53 15.65 16.05
N LEU A 26 3.56 14.85 15.90
CA LEU A 26 4.22 14.20 17.04
C LEU A 26 5.34 15.12 17.58
N PRO A 27 5.33 15.46 18.87
CA PRO A 27 6.42 16.17 19.49
C PRO A 27 7.63 15.25 19.69
N GLU A 28 8.80 15.82 19.94
CA GLU A 28 10.02 15.05 20.25
C GLU A 28 9.86 14.14 21.47
N ASN A 29 9.20 14.64 22.51
CA ASN A 29 8.94 13.88 23.73
C ASN A 29 7.51 13.30 23.71
N LEU A 30 7.39 12.02 23.42
CA LEU A 30 6.10 11.31 23.42
C LEU A 30 5.59 10.99 24.83
N ASN A 31 6.43 11.09 25.88
CA ASN A 31 6.03 10.80 27.25
C ASN A 31 5.08 11.87 27.86
N ILE A 32 4.84 12.97 27.14
CA ILE A 32 3.84 13.97 27.54
C ILE A 32 2.40 13.46 27.39
N PHE A 33 2.19 12.42 26.59
CA PHE A 33 0.84 11.85 26.40
C PHE A 33 0.53 10.85 27.50
N THR A 34 -0.63 11.03 28.08
CA THR A 34 -1.21 10.17 29.12
C THR A 34 -2.66 9.89 28.77
N GLN A 35 -3.33 9.11 29.61
CA GLN A 35 -4.78 8.87 29.47
C GLN A 35 -5.59 10.19 29.66
N GLU A 36 -5.10 11.09 30.51
CA GLU A 36 -5.73 12.39 30.77
C GLU A 36 -5.29 13.47 29.74
N ASN A 37 -4.19 13.26 29.07
CA ASN A 37 -3.65 14.15 28.02
C ASN A 37 -3.34 13.33 26.77
N PRO A 38 -4.34 12.82 26.04
CA PRO A 38 -4.12 12.01 24.84
C PRO A 38 -3.60 12.85 23.66
N LEU A 39 -2.95 12.17 22.71
CA LEU A 39 -2.58 12.79 21.43
C LEU A 39 -3.84 13.32 20.73
N HIS A 40 -3.86 14.62 20.45
CA HIS A 40 -4.93 15.19 19.63
C HIS A 40 -4.71 14.83 18.16
N MET A 41 -5.72 14.23 17.53
CA MET A 41 -5.74 13.88 16.11
C MET A 41 -6.82 14.66 15.37
N GLU A 42 -6.43 15.27 14.27
CA GLU A 42 -7.34 15.97 13.37
C GLU A 42 -7.89 15.00 12.33
N VAL A 43 -9.18 15.05 12.03
CA VAL A 43 -9.80 14.32 10.92
C VAL A 43 -9.53 15.08 9.63
N ILE A 44 -8.74 14.50 8.73
CA ILE A 44 -8.42 15.10 7.43
C ILE A 44 -9.28 14.56 6.30
N LYS A 45 -9.87 13.37 6.46
CA LYS A 45 -10.91 12.83 5.57
C LYS A 45 -11.83 11.89 6.34
N ASP A 46 -13.11 11.95 6.05
CA ASP A 46 -14.17 11.09 6.60
C ASP A 46 -14.89 10.34 5.48
N GLY A 47 -15.67 9.33 5.85
CA GLY A 47 -16.58 8.65 4.94
C GLY A 47 -15.93 7.59 4.05
N LEU A 48 -14.78 7.03 4.42
CA LEU A 48 -14.11 5.98 3.66
C LEU A 48 -14.56 4.59 4.10
N THR A 49 -15.30 3.89 3.25
CA THR A 49 -15.79 2.53 3.50
C THR A 49 -14.65 1.53 3.32
N LYS A 50 -14.49 0.59 4.27
CA LYS A 50 -13.39 -0.40 4.23
C LYS A 50 -12.02 0.25 3.99
N ASN A 51 -11.74 1.32 4.73
CA ASN A 51 -10.51 2.09 4.67
C ASN A 51 -9.33 1.25 5.19
N HIS A 52 -8.66 0.52 4.29
CA HIS A 52 -7.78 -0.59 4.64
C HIS A 52 -6.31 -0.32 4.34
N GLY A 53 -5.99 0.08 3.11
CA GLY A 53 -4.61 0.24 2.66
C GLY A 53 -3.99 1.55 3.12
N TYR A 54 -2.72 1.50 3.54
CA TYR A 54 -1.91 2.68 3.83
C TYR A 54 -0.48 2.47 3.32
N TYR A 55 0.01 3.40 2.52
CA TYR A 55 1.38 3.38 2.02
C TYR A 55 2.01 4.77 2.08
N ARG A 56 3.25 4.87 2.62
CA ARG A 56 4.01 6.11 2.59
C ARG A 56 4.71 6.24 1.22
N VAL A 57 4.63 7.41 0.63
CA VAL A 57 5.28 7.76 -0.62
C VAL A 57 6.19 8.98 -0.45
N ASP A 58 7.25 9.04 -1.24
CA ASP A 58 8.06 10.25 -1.42
C ASP A 58 7.68 10.87 -2.77
N LEU A 59 7.32 12.15 -2.74
CA LEU A 59 6.95 12.95 -3.91
C LEU A 59 8.03 14.01 -4.12
N ASP A 60 9.16 13.62 -4.70
CA ASP A 60 10.32 14.49 -4.95
C ASP A 60 10.82 15.21 -3.68
N GLY A 61 10.98 14.44 -2.60
CA GLY A 61 11.40 14.94 -1.28
C GLY A 61 10.27 15.45 -0.40
N THR A 62 9.03 15.47 -0.88
CA THR A 62 7.84 15.78 -0.07
C THR A 62 7.17 14.48 0.36
N PRO A 63 7.02 14.22 1.67
CA PRO A 63 6.35 13.01 2.13
C PRO A 63 4.87 13.06 1.79
N GLY A 64 4.35 11.97 1.25
CA GLY A 64 2.93 11.75 1.00
C GLY A 64 2.45 10.46 1.64
N SER A 65 1.15 10.23 1.61
CA SER A 65 0.51 9.00 2.07
C SER A 65 -0.60 8.58 1.11
N VAL A 66 -0.51 7.35 0.62
CA VAL A 66 -1.58 6.74 -0.17
C VAL A 66 -2.49 5.96 0.77
N VAL A 67 -3.78 6.16 0.63
CA VAL A 67 -4.82 5.49 1.41
C VAL A 67 -5.83 4.86 0.45
N SER A 68 -6.17 3.59 0.69
CA SER A 68 -7.08 2.82 -0.15
C SER A 68 -8.33 2.41 0.59
N ALA A 69 -9.47 2.54 -0.08
CA ALA A 69 -10.80 2.22 0.45
C ALA A 69 -11.71 1.70 -0.67
N GLU A 70 -12.92 1.28 -0.32
CA GLU A 70 -13.99 0.97 -1.30
C GLU A 70 -14.35 2.19 -2.15
N ASP A 71 -14.11 3.39 -1.62
CA ASP A 71 -14.41 4.68 -2.27
C ASP A 71 -13.30 5.14 -3.22
N GLY A 72 -12.17 4.42 -3.28
CA GLY A 72 -11.05 4.72 -4.17
C GLY A 72 -9.69 4.75 -3.50
N VAL A 73 -8.70 5.26 -4.25
CA VAL A 73 -7.32 5.48 -3.80
C VAL A 73 -7.07 6.98 -3.69
N PHE A 74 -6.60 7.42 -2.54
CA PHE A 74 -6.40 8.84 -2.22
C PHE A 74 -4.95 9.10 -1.84
N LEU A 75 -4.39 10.19 -2.38
CA LEU A 75 -3.11 10.74 -1.98
C LEU A 75 -3.32 11.89 -1.00
N PHE A 76 -2.63 11.83 0.12
CA PHE A 76 -2.59 12.87 1.14
C PHE A 76 -1.22 13.51 1.17
N THR A 77 -1.16 14.83 1.06
CA THR A 77 0.07 15.62 1.18
C THR A 77 -0.01 16.53 2.39
N PRO A 78 1.03 16.57 3.25
CA PRO A 78 1.02 17.46 4.41
C PRO A 78 1.03 18.93 3.98
N PRO A 79 0.47 19.82 4.80
CA PRO A 79 0.58 21.26 4.58
C PRO A 79 2.04 21.73 4.72
N ALA A 80 2.39 22.82 4.04
CA ALA A 80 3.71 23.42 4.14
C ALA A 80 4.03 23.94 5.54
N GLU A 81 3.00 24.39 6.28
CA GLU A 81 3.12 24.92 7.64
C GLU A 81 2.22 24.12 8.61
N PRO A 82 2.65 23.92 9.88
CA PRO A 82 1.84 23.25 10.89
C PRO A 82 0.47 23.90 11.05
N GLY A 83 -0.59 23.07 11.06
CA GLY A 83 -1.99 23.54 11.18
C GLY A 83 -2.60 24.05 9.87
N GLY A 84 -1.88 23.97 8.75
CA GLY A 84 -2.40 24.22 7.42
C GLY A 84 -3.32 23.11 6.92
N GLN A 85 -3.95 23.33 5.79
CA GLN A 85 -4.87 22.36 5.18
C GLN A 85 -4.06 21.25 4.46
N TRP A 86 -4.42 19.99 4.71
CA TRP A 86 -3.91 18.83 3.99
C TRP A 86 -4.41 18.81 2.54
N GLY A 87 -3.48 18.50 1.61
CA GLY A 87 -3.86 18.16 0.24
C GLY A 87 -4.50 16.78 0.22
N VAL A 88 -5.62 16.63 -0.49
CA VAL A 88 -6.30 15.34 -0.69
C VAL A 88 -6.66 15.22 -2.16
N GLU A 89 -6.02 14.30 -2.87
CA GLU A 89 -6.25 14.01 -4.28
C GLU A 89 -6.83 12.60 -4.43
N CYS A 90 -7.89 12.43 -5.22
CA CYS A 90 -8.38 11.12 -5.62
C CYS A 90 -7.59 10.67 -6.85
N LEU A 91 -6.74 9.65 -6.69
CA LEU A 91 -5.93 9.08 -7.77
C LEU A 91 -6.74 8.11 -8.63
N LEU A 92 -7.63 7.34 -7.99
CA LEU A 92 -8.46 6.33 -8.63
C LEU A 92 -9.81 6.28 -7.91
N ASP A 93 -10.92 6.32 -8.64
CA ASP A 93 -12.29 6.35 -8.12
C ASP A 93 -12.99 4.98 -8.16
N THR A 94 -12.20 3.91 -8.07
CA THR A 94 -12.67 2.52 -8.04
C THR A 94 -12.25 1.83 -6.75
N PRO A 95 -13.03 0.85 -6.26
CA PRO A 95 -12.72 0.12 -5.03
C PRO A 95 -11.31 -0.46 -5.02
N ALA A 96 -10.58 -0.24 -3.91
CA ALA A 96 -9.26 -0.80 -3.69
C ALA A 96 -9.08 -1.32 -2.26
N SER A 97 -8.29 -2.39 -2.12
CA SER A 97 -7.87 -2.92 -0.81
C SER A 97 -6.59 -2.25 -0.35
N ASP A 98 -5.61 -2.20 -1.23
CA ASP A 98 -4.31 -1.61 -0.97
C ASP A 98 -3.72 -1.02 -2.25
N ALA A 99 -2.88 0.00 -2.12
CA ALA A 99 -2.21 0.63 -3.26
C ALA A 99 -0.92 1.31 -2.84
N LEU A 100 0.00 1.45 -3.78
CA LEU A 100 1.23 2.21 -3.63
C LEU A 100 1.60 2.97 -4.91
N LEU A 101 2.39 4.02 -4.74
CA LEU A 101 3.03 4.77 -5.82
C LEU A 101 4.53 4.48 -5.84
N ALA A 102 5.08 4.17 -7.00
CA ALA A 102 6.51 4.03 -7.25
C ALA A 102 6.80 4.20 -8.74
N ASP A 103 7.98 4.74 -9.08
CA ASP A 103 8.49 4.74 -10.46
C ASP A 103 8.95 3.31 -10.82
N LEU A 104 8.05 2.55 -11.44
CA LEU A 104 8.25 1.12 -11.71
C LEU A 104 8.93 0.87 -13.05
N ASP A 105 8.75 1.74 -14.02
CA ASP A 105 9.33 1.60 -15.36
C ASP A 105 10.59 2.47 -15.58
N GLY A 106 10.94 3.33 -14.61
CA GLY A 106 12.17 4.11 -14.62
C GLY A 106 12.11 5.36 -15.48
N ASP A 107 10.91 5.86 -15.81
CA ASP A 107 10.72 7.07 -16.64
C ASP A 107 10.61 8.37 -15.80
N GLY A 108 10.59 8.26 -14.47
CA GLY A 108 10.50 9.37 -13.52
C GLY A 108 9.09 9.74 -13.11
N GLU A 109 8.05 9.18 -13.73
CA GLU A 109 6.66 9.27 -13.30
C GLU A 109 6.35 8.08 -12.37
N GLN A 110 5.42 8.25 -11.43
CA GLN A 110 5.07 7.17 -10.50
C GLN A 110 3.86 6.39 -11.01
N GLU A 111 4.00 5.08 -11.17
CA GLU A 111 2.90 4.16 -11.39
C GLU A 111 2.16 3.89 -10.09
N LEU A 112 0.86 3.60 -10.22
CA LEU A 112 -0.01 3.20 -9.13
C LEU A 112 -0.27 1.69 -9.21
N ALA A 113 0.33 0.91 -8.30
CA ALA A 113 0.04 -0.51 -8.16
C ALA A 113 -1.12 -0.69 -7.16
N VAL A 114 -2.11 -1.52 -7.52
CA VAL A 114 -3.38 -1.65 -6.80
C VAL A 114 -3.77 -3.10 -6.62
N ILE A 115 -4.20 -3.45 -5.41
CA ILE A 115 -4.94 -4.66 -5.08
C ILE A 115 -6.43 -4.28 -4.99
N ALA A 116 -7.31 -4.96 -5.72
CA ALA A 116 -8.74 -4.60 -5.80
C ALA A 116 -9.66 -5.84 -5.91
N PRO A 117 -10.92 -5.69 -5.48
CA PRO A 117 -11.44 -4.77 -4.48
C PRO A 117 -10.94 -5.13 -3.06
N PHE A 118 -11.63 -4.69 -2.00
CA PHE A 118 -11.27 -5.04 -0.61
C PHE A 118 -11.10 -6.57 -0.41
N HIS A 119 -9.88 -7.01 -0.03
CA HIS A 119 -9.46 -8.41 0.03
C HIS A 119 -9.74 -9.20 -1.25
N GLY A 120 -9.62 -8.52 -2.39
CA GLY A 120 -9.94 -9.06 -3.70
C GLY A 120 -8.84 -9.91 -4.31
N ASP A 121 -9.01 -10.20 -5.58
CA ASP A 121 -8.18 -11.13 -6.35
C ASP A 121 -7.52 -10.48 -7.57
N SER A 122 -7.70 -9.18 -7.75
CA SER A 122 -7.16 -8.45 -8.88
C SER A 122 -5.94 -7.63 -8.49
N ILE A 123 -4.89 -7.72 -9.30
CA ILE A 123 -3.69 -6.88 -9.20
C ILE A 123 -3.56 -6.12 -10.51
N SER A 124 -3.48 -4.79 -10.42
CA SER A 124 -3.32 -3.93 -11.58
C SER A 124 -2.28 -2.85 -11.35
N ILE A 125 -1.61 -2.44 -12.41
CA ILE A 125 -0.69 -1.31 -12.39
C ILE A 125 -1.21 -0.26 -13.38
N TYR A 126 -1.34 0.95 -12.89
CA TYR A 126 -1.83 2.10 -13.64
C TYR A 126 -0.70 3.07 -13.90
N LYS A 127 -0.65 3.63 -15.09
CA LYS A 127 0.27 4.70 -15.48
C LYS A 127 -0.49 6.01 -15.65
N LYS A 128 0.15 7.14 -15.35
CA LYS A 128 -0.45 8.45 -15.49
C LYS A 128 -0.40 8.89 -16.96
N GLU A 129 -1.56 9.14 -17.53
CA GLU A 129 -1.75 9.66 -18.90
C GLU A 129 -2.70 10.86 -18.86
N ASP A 130 -2.32 11.99 -19.42
CA ASP A 130 -3.11 13.23 -19.43
C ASP A 130 -3.61 13.62 -18.00
N GLY A 131 -2.76 13.44 -16.98
CA GLY A 131 -3.07 13.76 -15.59
C GLY A 131 -3.98 12.76 -14.87
N ARG A 132 -4.32 11.61 -15.48
CA ARG A 132 -5.16 10.56 -14.88
C ARG A 132 -4.50 9.19 -14.94
N TYR A 133 -4.72 8.38 -13.91
CA TYR A 133 -4.26 7.00 -13.90
C TYR A 133 -5.13 6.13 -14.81
N ARG A 134 -4.49 5.45 -15.78
CA ARG A 134 -5.11 4.48 -16.70
C ARG A 134 -4.47 3.12 -16.50
N ASN A 135 -5.26 2.05 -16.63
CA ASN A 135 -4.75 0.69 -16.50
C ASN A 135 -3.73 0.41 -17.60
N ALA A 136 -2.47 0.16 -17.20
CA ALA A 136 -1.36 -0.18 -18.07
C ALA A 136 -1.02 -1.68 -18.05
N TYR A 137 -1.37 -2.35 -16.94
CA TYR A 137 -1.14 -3.79 -16.77
C TYR A 137 -2.16 -4.37 -15.79
N ALA A 138 -2.64 -5.58 -16.11
CA ALA A 138 -3.44 -6.39 -15.21
C ALA A 138 -2.84 -7.80 -15.13
N TYR A 139 -2.65 -8.30 -13.91
CA TYR A 139 -2.21 -9.68 -13.70
C TYR A 139 -3.30 -10.65 -14.17
N ASP A 140 -2.91 -11.63 -14.98
CA ASP A 140 -3.81 -12.50 -15.71
C ASP A 140 -4.29 -13.74 -14.92
N LYS A 141 -3.77 -13.90 -13.69
CA LYS A 141 -4.14 -15.03 -12.82
C LYS A 141 -4.84 -14.55 -11.56
N PRO A 142 -5.71 -15.38 -10.94
CA PRO A 142 -6.32 -15.04 -9.68
C PRO A 142 -5.27 -14.92 -8.56
N ALA A 143 -5.25 -13.79 -7.85
CA ALA A 143 -4.46 -13.59 -6.63
C ALA A 143 -5.41 -13.53 -5.43
N GLU A 144 -6.13 -14.62 -5.17
CA GLU A 144 -7.24 -14.66 -4.24
C GLU A 144 -6.86 -14.18 -2.84
N PHE A 145 -7.61 -13.18 -2.33
CA PHE A 145 -7.32 -12.54 -1.07
C PHE A 145 -5.93 -11.92 -1.04
N ALA A 146 -5.58 -11.13 -2.08
CA ALA A 146 -4.35 -10.34 -2.09
C ALA A 146 -4.36 -9.36 -0.91
N HIS A 147 -3.24 -9.29 -0.17
CA HIS A 147 -3.21 -8.60 1.12
C HIS A 147 -1.90 -7.86 1.40
N SER A 148 -0.75 -8.47 1.14
CA SER A 148 0.53 -7.80 1.35
C SER A 148 0.98 -7.06 0.10
N ILE A 149 1.54 -5.86 0.27
CA ILE A 149 2.11 -5.08 -0.83
C ILE A 149 3.36 -4.34 -0.36
N PHE A 150 4.40 -4.35 -1.19
CA PHE A 150 5.61 -3.54 -1.05
C PHE A 150 6.01 -3.04 -2.43
N GLY A 151 6.48 -1.80 -2.54
CA GLY A 151 7.06 -1.24 -3.77
C GLY A 151 8.35 -0.50 -3.49
N GLY A 152 9.33 -0.66 -4.36
CA GLY A 152 10.60 0.02 -4.26
C GLY A 152 11.78 -0.76 -4.82
N MET A 153 12.97 -0.22 -4.61
CA MET A 153 14.21 -0.81 -5.08
C MET A 153 14.47 -2.17 -4.42
N LEU A 154 14.66 -3.19 -5.25
CA LEU A 154 14.93 -4.56 -4.82
C LEU A 154 15.88 -5.21 -5.84
N CYS A 155 17.10 -5.57 -5.41
CA CYS A 155 18.15 -6.11 -6.25
C CYS A 155 18.41 -5.26 -7.52
N GLY A 156 18.58 -3.95 -7.33
CA GLY A 156 18.93 -3.01 -8.40
C GLY A 156 17.82 -2.64 -9.39
N LYS A 157 16.57 -3.09 -9.15
CA LYS A 157 15.39 -2.72 -9.95
C LYS A 157 14.24 -2.31 -9.05
N THR A 158 13.42 -1.37 -9.48
CA THR A 158 12.15 -1.09 -8.80
C THR A 158 11.18 -2.24 -9.07
N ARG A 159 10.57 -2.77 -8.01
CA ARG A 159 9.63 -3.90 -8.06
C ARG A 159 8.44 -3.64 -7.17
N VAL A 160 7.33 -4.24 -7.54
CA VAL A 160 6.20 -4.45 -6.62
C VAL A 160 6.18 -5.89 -6.18
N VAL A 161 6.11 -6.12 -4.86
CA VAL A 161 5.96 -7.45 -4.27
C VAL A 161 4.57 -7.54 -3.66
N ILE A 162 3.80 -8.54 -4.06
CA ILE A 162 2.43 -8.76 -3.59
C ILE A 162 2.28 -10.22 -3.18
N GLY A 163 1.69 -10.43 -2.00
CA GLY A 163 1.32 -11.75 -1.53
C GLY A 163 -0.18 -11.91 -1.40
N HIS A 164 -0.67 -13.10 -1.69
CA HIS A 164 -2.08 -13.44 -1.54
C HIS A 164 -2.30 -14.66 -0.64
N ARG A 165 -3.43 -14.67 0.09
CA ARG A 165 -3.66 -15.54 1.25
C ARG A 165 -4.58 -16.72 0.96
N LYS A 166 -5.19 -16.77 -0.23
CA LYS A 166 -6.04 -17.88 -0.70
C LYS A 166 -5.60 -18.34 -2.08
N GLY A 167 -6.20 -19.41 -2.57
CA GLY A 167 -5.82 -20.02 -3.85
C GLY A 167 -4.40 -20.56 -3.81
N ALA A 168 -3.53 -20.15 -4.73
CA ALA A 168 -2.13 -20.58 -4.79
C ALA A 168 -1.26 -20.05 -3.64
N ARG A 169 -1.68 -18.98 -2.95
CA ARG A 169 -0.98 -18.37 -1.80
C ARG A 169 0.47 -17.97 -2.09
N ASP A 170 0.73 -17.53 -3.30
CA ASP A 170 2.06 -17.14 -3.76
C ASP A 170 2.49 -15.76 -3.24
N LEU A 171 3.80 -15.56 -3.11
CA LEU A 171 4.45 -14.27 -3.00
C LEU A 171 5.05 -13.91 -4.37
N LEU A 172 4.54 -12.85 -4.98
CA LEU A 172 4.82 -12.46 -6.36
C LEU A 172 5.67 -11.18 -6.41
N ALA A 173 6.63 -11.12 -7.32
CA ALA A 173 7.35 -9.89 -7.65
C ALA A 173 7.08 -9.48 -9.10
N PHE A 174 6.65 -8.25 -9.28
CA PHE A 174 6.39 -7.62 -10.58
C PHE A 174 7.56 -6.69 -10.93
N THR A 175 8.16 -6.89 -12.08
CA THR A 175 9.29 -6.08 -12.58
C THR A 175 8.99 -5.62 -13.99
N TYR A 176 9.15 -4.33 -14.27
CA TYR A 176 8.98 -3.82 -15.62
C TYR A 176 10.12 -4.27 -16.53
N ASN A 177 9.75 -4.79 -17.71
CA ASN A 177 10.68 -5.16 -18.75
C ASN A 177 10.67 -4.10 -19.85
N GLN A 178 11.81 -3.43 -20.05
CA GLN A 178 11.97 -2.35 -21.02
C GLN A 178 11.83 -2.81 -22.48
N ASP A 179 12.14 -4.07 -22.78
CA ASP A 179 12.07 -4.60 -24.16
C ASP A 179 10.64 -4.94 -24.55
N THR A 180 9.88 -5.57 -23.66
CA THR A 180 8.47 -5.96 -23.90
C THR A 180 7.47 -4.86 -23.57
N LYS A 181 7.92 -3.79 -22.91
CA LYS A 181 7.06 -2.69 -22.38
C LYS A 181 5.91 -3.20 -21.52
N SER A 182 6.19 -4.21 -20.70
CA SER A 182 5.21 -4.87 -19.83
C SER A 182 5.87 -5.38 -18.55
N TYR A 183 5.07 -5.90 -17.62
CA TYR A 183 5.56 -6.43 -16.35
C TYR A 183 5.79 -7.93 -16.44
N GLU A 184 6.97 -8.38 -16.01
CA GLU A 184 7.29 -9.78 -15.75
C GLU A 184 6.96 -10.12 -14.31
N VAL A 185 6.41 -11.32 -14.10
CA VAL A 185 6.02 -11.79 -12.77
C VAL A 185 6.88 -12.98 -12.39
N GLN A 186 7.59 -12.84 -11.28
CA GLN A 186 8.36 -13.90 -10.65
C GLN A 186 7.64 -14.37 -9.38
N VAL A 187 7.49 -15.67 -9.20
CA VAL A 187 7.05 -16.26 -7.93
C VAL A 187 8.27 -16.36 -7.01
N LEU A 188 8.28 -15.59 -5.94
CA LEU A 188 9.35 -15.60 -4.92
C LEU A 188 9.19 -16.77 -3.96
N ASP A 189 7.94 -17.07 -3.56
CA ASP A 189 7.61 -18.21 -2.72
C ASP A 189 6.19 -18.70 -3.02
N LYS A 190 5.93 -19.98 -2.74
CA LYS A 190 4.67 -20.65 -3.02
C LYS A 190 4.00 -21.12 -1.75
N ASP A 191 2.66 -21.15 -1.76
CA ASP A 191 1.84 -21.68 -0.67
C ASP A 191 2.13 -21.06 0.70
N CYS A 192 2.70 -19.84 0.72
CA CYS A 192 3.12 -19.14 1.93
C CYS A 192 2.00 -18.32 2.58
N GLY A 193 1.08 -17.76 1.81
CA GLY A 193 -0.06 -16.99 2.34
C GLY A 193 0.35 -15.70 3.04
N SER A 194 1.19 -14.89 2.39
CA SER A 194 1.74 -13.65 2.94
C SER A 194 0.64 -12.64 3.30
N ALA A 195 0.61 -12.23 4.56
CA ALA A 195 -0.29 -11.21 5.09
C ALA A 195 0.35 -9.83 5.18
N ASN A 196 1.67 -9.76 5.27
CA ASN A 196 2.43 -8.52 5.22
C ASN A 196 3.83 -8.79 4.69
N VAL A 197 4.45 -7.80 4.04
CA VAL A 197 5.80 -7.87 3.51
C VAL A 197 6.53 -6.57 3.80
N PHE A 198 7.78 -6.69 4.21
CA PHE A 198 8.64 -5.55 4.52
C PHE A 198 10.04 -5.79 3.97
N ARG A 199 10.67 -4.72 3.43
CA ARG A 199 12.03 -4.77 2.89
C ARG A 199 12.99 -3.97 3.77
N TYR A 200 14.19 -4.53 4.00
CA TYR A 200 15.31 -3.80 4.57
C TYR A 200 16.64 -4.25 3.92
N THR A 201 17.71 -3.53 4.20
CA THR A 201 19.05 -3.91 3.74
C THR A 201 19.87 -4.41 4.92
N ASN A 202 20.49 -5.59 4.75
CA ASN A 202 21.40 -6.17 5.73
C ASN A 202 22.75 -6.52 5.09
N HIS A 203 23.83 -5.90 5.56
CA HIS A 203 25.18 -6.06 5.02
C HIS A 203 25.25 -5.92 3.49
N GLY A 204 24.53 -4.95 2.93
CA GLY A 204 24.49 -4.67 1.49
C GLY A 204 23.61 -5.62 0.66
N LYS A 205 22.95 -6.59 1.29
CA LYS A 205 21.97 -7.48 0.64
C LYS A 205 20.55 -6.97 0.90
N ASP A 206 19.69 -7.12 -0.09
CA ASP A 206 18.26 -6.90 0.08
C ASP A 206 17.62 -8.09 0.78
N VAL A 207 16.80 -7.78 1.77
CA VAL A 207 16.08 -8.77 2.57
C VAL A 207 14.60 -8.41 2.57
N LEU A 208 13.76 -9.39 2.27
CA LEU A 208 12.32 -9.31 2.51
C LEU A 208 11.97 -10.13 3.75
N ILE A 209 11.14 -9.56 4.62
CA ILE A 209 10.46 -10.32 5.67
C ILE A 209 8.99 -10.42 5.29
N SER A 210 8.45 -11.62 5.34
CA SER A 210 7.03 -11.88 5.12
C SER A 210 6.42 -12.55 6.34
N THR A 211 5.21 -12.10 6.70
CA THR A 211 4.38 -12.82 7.67
C THR A 211 3.46 -13.78 6.91
N ASN A 212 3.86 -15.03 6.82
CA ASN A 212 3.16 -16.10 6.10
C ASN A 212 2.07 -16.68 7.01
N ARG A 213 0.98 -15.91 7.13
CA ARG A 213 -0.07 -16.15 8.13
C ARG A 213 -0.74 -17.52 7.98
N GLU A 214 -0.92 -17.99 6.76
CA GLU A 214 -1.68 -19.22 6.48
C GLU A 214 -0.90 -20.50 6.83
N ILE A 215 0.38 -20.36 7.20
CA ILE A 215 1.25 -21.44 7.65
C ILE A 215 1.96 -21.13 8.99
N ASP A 216 1.48 -20.09 9.70
CA ASP A 216 2.01 -19.64 11.01
C ASP A 216 3.53 -19.38 11.02
N GLU A 217 4.06 -18.75 9.94
CA GLU A 217 5.48 -18.54 9.74
C GLU A 217 5.82 -17.04 9.64
N ILE A 218 7.02 -16.67 10.06
CA ILE A 218 7.71 -15.45 9.66
C ILE A 218 8.92 -15.86 8.82
N ALA A 219 8.86 -15.61 7.53
CA ALA A 219 9.93 -15.94 6.59
C ALA A 219 10.85 -14.75 6.36
N MET A 220 12.14 -15.04 6.17
CA MET A 220 13.15 -14.07 5.77
C MET A 220 13.82 -14.53 4.47
N TYR A 221 13.68 -13.74 3.41
CA TYR A 221 14.27 -14.02 2.11
C TYR A 221 15.47 -13.09 1.90
N ILE A 222 16.67 -13.67 1.80
CA ILE A 222 17.88 -12.94 1.41
C ILE A 222 17.95 -13.01 -0.10
N LEU A 223 17.84 -11.87 -0.76
CA LEU A 223 17.77 -11.81 -2.21
C LEU A 223 19.14 -11.51 -2.80
N GLU A 224 19.44 -12.17 -3.89
CA GLU A 224 20.64 -11.94 -4.70
C GLU A 224 20.23 -11.41 -6.09
N PRO A 225 21.03 -10.51 -6.68
CA PRO A 225 20.75 -9.93 -8.01
C PRO A 225 20.58 -10.96 -9.12
#